data_12d5c94aa0fc10e4354642a4803de67c
#
_entry.id   12d5c94aa0fc10e4354642a4803de67c
#
_cell.length_a   1.000
_cell.length_b   1.000
_cell.length_c   1.000
_cell.angle_alpha   90.00
_cell.angle_beta   90.00
_cell.angle_gamma   90.00
#
_symmetry.space_group_name_H-M   'P 1'
#
loop_
_entity.id
_entity.type
_entity.pdbx_description
1 polymer ?
#
loop_
_entity_poly.entity_id
_entity_poly.type
_entity_poly.pdbx_seq_one_letter_code
_entity_poly.pdbx_strand_id
1 'polypeptide(L)'
;PSGALDRALIEKTALEVAKNLFAGFSIQYSVNWEQEDRPALWISLRGKDADIMVGPHAQTLDSIQYLFRTLLHRLTEGDYNVVLDADGYRKRRQRSLEALARKMADQAIKSGRNVRMKPMPAHERRVIHMILRKDKRVKTESFGKGHERAITIIPNIKEP
;
A
#
# COMPACT_ATOMS: atom_id res chain seq x y z
N PRO A 1 22.23 9.99 22.33
CA PRO A 1 22.56 8.60 22.45
C PRO A 1 21.47 7.80 21.75
N SER A 2 21.78 7.27 20.56
CA SER A 2 20.90 6.35 19.86
C SER A 2 20.91 5.04 20.65
N GLY A 3 19.95 4.87 21.55
CA GLY A 3 19.74 3.59 22.21
C GLY A 3 19.51 2.53 21.12
N ALA A 4 20.21 1.39 21.21
CA ALA A 4 19.95 0.25 20.35
C ALA A 4 18.45 -0.09 20.48
N LEU A 5 17.79 -0.30 19.33
CA LEU A 5 16.38 -0.72 19.29
C LEU A 5 16.20 -2.00 20.13
N ASP A 6 15.43 -1.92 21.18
CA ASP A 6 15.01 -3.12 21.91
C ASP A 6 13.92 -3.85 21.12
N ARG A 7 14.36 -4.64 20.12
CA ARG A 7 13.48 -5.38 19.22
C ARG A 7 12.56 -6.34 19.99
N ALA A 8 13.05 -6.97 21.04
CA ALA A 8 12.26 -7.92 21.81
C ALA A 8 11.11 -7.23 22.55
N LEU A 9 11.37 -6.07 23.13
CA LEU A 9 10.33 -5.25 23.77
C LEU A 9 9.29 -4.78 22.75
N ILE A 10 9.75 -4.31 21.59
CA ILE A 10 8.86 -3.83 20.52
C ILE A 10 7.98 -4.96 19.98
N GLU A 11 8.54 -6.14 19.73
CA GLU A 11 7.77 -7.33 19.30
C GLU A 11 6.71 -7.72 20.33
N LYS A 12 7.10 -7.80 21.59
CA LYS A 12 6.17 -8.12 22.70
C LYS A 12 5.03 -7.10 22.75
N THR A 13 5.35 -5.82 22.70
CA THR A 13 4.36 -4.74 22.72
C THR A 13 3.45 -4.80 21.48
N ALA A 14 4.01 -5.10 20.30
CA ALA A 14 3.24 -5.25 19.07
C ALA A 14 2.24 -6.40 19.16
N LEU A 15 2.63 -7.54 19.74
CA LEU A 15 1.75 -8.67 19.97
C LEU A 15 0.62 -8.33 20.96
N GLU A 16 0.88 -7.57 22.01
CA GLU A 16 -0.14 -7.10 22.95
C GLU A 16 -1.11 -6.12 22.29
N VAL A 17 -0.61 -5.17 21.51
CA VAL A 17 -1.45 -4.24 20.72
C VAL A 17 -2.30 -5.01 19.73
N ALA A 18 -1.74 -5.98 19.01
CA ALA A 18 -2.48 -6.81 18.05
C ALA A 18 -3.60 -7.61 18.75
N LYS A 19 -3.28 -8.23 19.90
CA LYS A 19 -4.26 -8.98 20.69
C LYS A 19 -5.46 -8.12 21.09
N ASN A 20 -5.23 -6.88 21.49
CA ASN A 20 -6.30 -5.98 21.92
C ASN A 20 -7.08 -5.40 20.73
N LEU A 21 -6.41 -5.02 19.65
CA LEU A 21 -7.03 -4.44 18.46
C LEU A 21 -7.86 -5.44 17.67
N PHE A 22 -7.41 -6.68 17.59
CA PHE A 22 -8.07 -7.73 16.81
C PHE A 22 -8.90 -8.69 17.67
N ALA A 23 -9.13 -8.35 18.95
CA ALA A 23 -10.02 -9.11 19.81
C ALA A 23 -11.42 -9.21 19.18
N GLY A 24 -11.95 -10.43 19.08
CA GLY A 24 -13.28 -10.67 18.48
C GLY A 24 -13.27 -10.91 16.96
N PHE A 25 -12.13 -10.79 16.29
CA PHE A 25 -11.98 -11.17 14.88
C PHE A 25 -11.29 -12.53 14.76
N SER A 26 -11.69 -13.32 13.75
CA SER A 26 -11.03 -14.59 13.39
C SER A 26 -9.73 -14.33 12.62
N ILE A 27 -8.77 -13.69 13.29
CA ILE A 27 -7.48 -13.28 12.74
C ILE A 27 -6.34 -13.89 13.55
N GLN A 28 -5.39 -14.48 12.84
CA GLN A 28 -4.08 -14.83 13.34
C GLN A 28 -3.10 -13.72 12.94
N TYR A 29 -2.17 -13.39 13.79
CA TYR A 29 -1.16 -12.37 13.51
C TYR A 29 0.23 -12.86 13.87
N SER A 30 1.20 -12.44 13.08
CA SER A 30 2.63 -12.66 13.34
C SER A 30 3.39 -11.36 13.16
N VAL A 31 4.49 -11.25 13.89
CA VAL A 31 5.37 -10.08 13.89
C VAL A 31 6.76 -10.52 13.49
N ASN A 32 7.37 -9.83 12.53
CA ASN A 32 8.73 -10.10 12.05
C ASN A 32 9.46 -8.81 11.72
N TRP A 33 10.78 -8.78 11.92
CA TRP A 33 11.62 -7.69 11.47
C TRP A 33 12.13 -7.95 10.06
N GLU A 34 12.02 -6.94 9.21
CA GLU A 34 12.72 -6.92 7.92
C GLU A 34 13.81 -5.87 7.92
N GLN A 35 14.92 -6.20 7.25
CA GLN A 35 16.05 -5.30 7.10
C GLN A 35 15.87 -4.56 5.78
N GLU A 36 15.46 -3.31 5.88
CA GLU A 36 15.40 -2.34 4.80
C GLU A 36 16.40 -1.21 5.11
N ASP A 37 16.35 -0.10 4.38
CA ASP A 37 17.14 1.11 4.67
C ASP A 37 16.92 1.58 6.12
N ARG A 38 15.71 1.39 6.64
CA ARG A 38 15.38 1.49 8.06
C ARG A 38 14.77 0.18 8.54
N PRO A 39 15.02 -0.23 9.80
CA PRO A 39 14.35 -1.41 10.37
C PRO A 39 12.85 -1.28 10.22
N ALA A 40 12.20 -2.32 9.70
CA ALA A 40 10.76 -2.37 9.53
C ALA A 40 10.16 -3.55 10.30
N LEU A 41 9.20 -3.26 11.17
CA LEU A 41 8.40 -4.25 11.86
C LEU A 41 7.19 -4.60 11.00
N TRP A 42 7.18 -5.81 10.49
CA TRP A 42 6.08 -6.35 9.69
C TRP A 42 5.09 -7.10 10.56
N ILE A 43 3.83 -6.70 10.48
CA ILE A 43 2.71 -7.35 11.15
C ILE A 43 1.84 -7.97 10.07
N SER A 44 1.82 -9.30 10.02
CA SER A 44 1.03 -10.05 9.04
C SER A 44 -0.25 -10.56 9.68
N LEU A 45 -1.38 -10.23 9.07
CA LEU A 45 -2.71 -10.69 9.47
C LEU A 45 -3.16 -11.80 8.52
N ARG A 46 -3.72 -12.88 9.07
CA ARG A 46 -4.27 -14.00 8.29
C ARG A 46 -5.55 -14.50 8.94
N GLY A 47 -6.47 -15.02 8.13
CA GLY A 47 -7.67 -15.64 8.64
C GLY A 47 -8.94 -15.19 7.92
N LYS A 48 -10.09 -15.66 8.41
CA LYS A 48 -11.39 -15.43 7.75
C LYS A 48 -11.76 -13.95 7.64
N ASP A 49 -11.33 -13.14 8.62
CA ASP A 49 -11.67 -11.72 8.69
C ASP A 49 -10.56 -10.83 8.14
N ALA A 50 -9.50 -11.41 7.53
CA ALA A 50 -8.39 -10.64 6.98
C ALA A 50 -8.83 -9.67 5.87
N ASP A 51 -9.78 -10.08 5.01
CA ASP A 51 -10.31 -9.23 3.95
C ASP A 51 -11.07 -8.00 4.48
N ILE A 52 -11.75 -8.13 5.63
CA ILE A 52 -12.41 -7.01 6.30
C ILE A 52 -11.38 -5.96 6.72
N MET A 53 -10.19 -6.41 7.14
CA MET A 53 -9.11 -5.51 7.53
C MET A 53 -8.49 -4.75 6.36
N VAL A 54 -8.64 -5.24 5.14
CA VAL A 54 -8.16 -4.53 3.95
C VAL A 54 -9.05 -3.31 3.63
N GLY A 55 -10.35 -3.52 3.53
CA GLY A 55 -11.29 -2.50 3.11
C GLY A 55 -11.11 -2.03 1.65
N PRO A 56 -11.94 -1.08 1.19
CA PRO A 56 -11.84 -0.52 -0.16
C PRO A 56 -10.45 0.13 -0.38
N HIS A 57 -9.76 -0.28 -1.44
CA HIS A 57 -8.42 0.26 -1.79
C HIS A 57 -7.41 0.27 -0.62
N ALA A 58 -7.48 -0.70 0.28
CA ALA A 58 -6.69 -0.80 1.51
C ALA A 58 -6.86 0.38 2.49
N GLN A 59 -7.91 1.15 2.42
CA GLN A 59 -8.13 2.29 3.31
C GLN A 59 -8.24 1.86 4.78
N THR A 60 -8.93 0.76 5.05
CA THR A 60 -9.04 0.19 6.40
C THR A 60 -7.66 -0.27 6.88
N LEU A 61 -6.91 -0.99 6.05
CA LEU A 61 -5.59 -1.50 6.37
C LEU A 61 -4.60 -0.36 6.69
N ASP A 62 -4.63 0.71 5.89
CA ASP A 62 -3.77 1.88 6.08
C ASP A 62 -4.15 2.65 7.36
N SER A 63 -5.43 2.74 7.68
CA SER A 63 -5.92 3.36 8.92
C SER A 63 -5.50 2.57 10.15
N ILE A 64 -5.64 1.25 10.11
CA ILE A 64 -5.21 0.35 11.18
C ILE A 64 -3.67 0.43 11.33
N GLN A 65 -2.93 0.42 10.24
CA GLN A 65 -1.47 0.58 10.27
C GLN A 65 -1.06 1.89 10.95
N TYR A 66 -1.74 2.99 10.62
CA TYR A 66 -1.48 4.29 11.24
C TYR A 66 -1.70 4.26 12.76
N LEU A 67 -2.83 3.70 13.21
CA LEU A 67 -3.13 3.54 14.63
C LEU A 67 -2.09 2.64 15.31
N PHE A 68 -1.80 1.52 14.70
CA PHE A 68 -0.83 0.55 15.23
C PHE A 68 0.55 1.18 15.40
N ARG A 69 1.03 1.87 14.37
CA ARG A 69 2.29 2.61 14.43
C ARG A 69 2.28 3.67 15.53
N THR A 70 1.20 4.44 15.64
CA THR A 70 1.09 5.51 16.65
C THR A 70 1.13 4.94 18.07
N LEU A 71 0.42 3.83 18.31
CA LEU A 71 0.43 3.15 19.61
C LEU A 71 1.82 2.60 19.94
N LEU A 72 2.45 1.91 18.99
CA LEU A 72 3.78 1.35 19.20
C LEU A 72 4.82 2.42 19.49
N HIS A 73 4.88 3.49 18.69
CA HIS A 73 5.84 4.57 18.90
C HIS A 73 5.60 5.33 20.20
N ARG A 74 4.37 5.32 20.73
CA ARG A 74 4.06 5.89 22.03
C ARG A 74 4.46 4.99 23.20
N LEU A 75 4.41 3.68 23.02
CA LEU A 75 4.70 2.68 24.05
C LEU A 75 6.16 2.24 24.07
N THR A 76 6.86 2.43 22.94
CA THR A 76 8.27 2.07 22.78
C THR A 76 9.03 3.24 22.18
N GLU A 77 10.31 3.32 22.49
CA GLU A 77 11.19 4.31 21.86
C GLU A 77 11.96 3.67 20.69
N GLY A 78 12.18 4.43 19.63
CA GLY A 78 13.01 3.98 18.52
C GLY A 78 12.60 4.53 17.15
N ASP A 79 13.53 4.51 16.19
CA ASP A 79 13.31 4.88 14.80
C ASP A 79 13.18 3.61 13.95
N TYR A 80 11.95 3.19 13.70
CA TYR A 80 11.61 2.03 12.88
C TYR A 80 10.29 2.25 12.13
N ASN A 81 10.15 1.56 11.02
CA ASN A 81 8.91 1.54 10.27
C ASN A 81 7.96 0.44 10.81
N VAL A 82 6.66 0.65 10.64
CA VAL A 82 5.64 -0.36 10.93
C VAL A 82 4.84 -0.61 9.65
N VAL A 83 4.80 -1.85 9.21
CA VAL A 83 4.06 -2.28 8.03
C VAL A 83 3.03 -3.33 8.44
N LEU A 84 1.77 -3.07 8.14
CA LEU A 84 0.68 -4.01 8.34
C LEU A 84 0.26 -4.57 6.98
N ASP A 85 0.16 -5.89 6.88
CA ASP A 85 -0.31 -6.57 5.67
C ASP A 85 -1.35 -7.65 6.04
N ALA A 86 -2.35 -7.82 5.19
CA ALA A 86 -3.39 -8.82 5.36
C ALA A 86 -3.34 -9.81 4.18
N ASP A 87 -3.01 -11.06 4.48
CA ASP A 87 -2.92 -12.16 3.51
C ASP A 87 -2.08 -11.86 2.25
N GLY A 88 -1.03 -11.05 2.37
CA GLY A 88 -0.20 -10.66 1.23
C GLY A 88 -0.90 -9.71 0.26
N TYR A 89 -1.90 -8.98 0.72
CA TYR A 89 -2.70 -8.05 -0.09
C TYR A 89 -1.83 -7.02 -0.81
N ARG A 90 -0.88 -6.39 -0.12
CA ARG A 90 -0.06 -5.32 -0.72
C ARG A 90 0.66 -5.79 -1.99
N LYS A 91 1.26 -6.98 -1.94
CA LYS A 91 1.96 -7.57 -3.09
C LYS A 91 0.99 -7.95 -4.22
N ARG A 92 -0.17 -8.55 -3.88
CA ARG A 92 -1.19 -8.89 -4.89
C ARG A 92 -1.75 -7.64 -5.55
N ARG A 93 -2.04 -6.60 -4.75
CA ARG A 93 -2.57 -5.32 -5.26
C ARG A 93 -1.58 -4.63 -6.19
N GLN A 94 -0.31 -4.58 -5.82
CA GLN A 94 0.72 -4.02 -6.68
C GLN A 94 0.76 -4.71 -8.05
N ARG A 95 0.80 -6.06 -8.07
CA ARG A 95 0.78 -6.83 -9.32
C ARG A 95 -0.47 -6.56 -10.17
N SER A 96 -1.61 -6.46 -9.52
CA SER A 96 -2.88 -6.13 -10.19
C SER A 96 -2.86 -4.73 -10.82
N LEU A 97 -2.29 -3.74 -10.11
CA LEU A 97 -2.12 -2.38 -10.63
C LEU A 97 -1.13 -2.36 -11.81
N GLU A 98 -0.06 -3.14 -11.76
CA GLU A 98 0.89 -3.27 -12.88
C GLU A 98 0.23 -3.83 -14.13
N ALA A 99 -0.51 -4.92 -14.01
CA ALA A 99 -1.23 -5.52 -15.12
C ALA A 99 -2.28 -4.56 -15.70
N LEU A 100 -3.03 -3.88 -14.82
CA LEU A 100 -4.04 -2.92 -15.22
C LEU A 100 -3.41 -1.71 -15.94
N ALA A 101 -2.30 -1.17 -15.44
CA ALA A 101 -1.59 -0.05 -16.05
C ALA A 101 -1.15 -0.38 -17.48
N ARG A 102 -0.54 -1.55 -17.69
CA ARG A 102 -0.11 -2.01 -19.02
C ARG A 102 -1.30 -2.18 -19.97
N LYS A 103 -2.36 -2.85 -19.51
CA LYS A 103 -3.59 -3.03 -20.30
C LYS A 103 -4.20 -1.70 -20.73
N MET A 104 -4.28 -0.73 -19.85
CA MET A 104 -4.86 0.59 -20.14
C MET A 104 -3.94 1.41 -21.05
N ALA A 105 -2.62 1.28 -20.93
CA ALA A 105 -1.67 1.90 -21.85
C ALA A 105 -1.83 1.34 -23.28
N ASP A 106 -1.89 0.04 -23.44
CA ASP A 106 -2.10 -0.59 -24.75
C ASP A 106 -3.46 -0.18 -25.36
N GLN A 107 -4.49 -0.05 -24.54
CA GLN A 107 -5.80 0.46 -24.99
C GLN A 107 -5.71 1.90 -25.47
N ALA A 108 -5.02 2.79 -24.74
CA ALA A 108 -4.82 4.18 -25.16
C ALA A 108 -4.07 4.27 -26.50
N ILE A 109 -3.01 3.48 -26.65
CA ILE A 109 -2.21 3.43 -27.89
C ILE A 109 -3.06 2.94 -29.06
N LYS A 110 -3.79 1.82 -28.90
CA LYS A 110 -4.62 1.24 -29.95
C LYS A 110 -5.77 2.14 -30.39
N SER A 111 -6.39 2.85 -29.45
CA SER A 111 -7.53 3.73 -29.73
C SER A 111 -7.11 5.14 -30.17
N GLY A 112 -5.86 5.54 -29.95
CA GLY A 112 -5.40 6.91 -30.14
C GLY A 112 -6.07 7.92 -29.20
N ARG A 113 -6.72 7.48 -28.13
CA ARG A 113 -7.51 8.30 -27.21
C ARG A 113 -7.02 8.21 -25.78
N ASN A 114 -7.26 9.27 -25.04
CA ASN A 114 -6.99 9.28 -23.59
C ASN A 114 -7.85 8.24 -22.87
N VAL A 115 -7.24 7.46 -21.99
CA VAL A 115 -7.93 6.48 -21.16
C VAL A 115 -7.89 6.94 -19.71
N ARG A 116 -9.05 7.31 -19.16
CA ARG A 116 -9.20 7.64 -17.74
C ARG A 116 -9.48 6.37 -16.95
N MET A 117 -8.68 6.14 -15.94
CA MET A 117 -8.87 5.02 -15.01
C MET A 117 -9.93 5.36 -13.95
N LYS A 118 -10.36 4.36 -13.19
CA LYS A 118 -11.23 4.60 -12.03
C LYS A 118 -10.50 5.45 -10.99
N PRO A 119 -11.22 6.27 -10.20
CA PRO A 119 -10.63 6.97 -9.06
C PRO A 119 -9.91 6.02 -8.11
N MET A 120 -8.77 6.46 -7.60
CA MET A 120 -7.95 5.66 -6.69
C MET A 120 -7.09 6.54 -5.78
N PRO A 121 -6.64 6.03 -4.63
CA PRO A 121 -5.78 6.76 -3.70
C PRO A 121 -4.46 7.21 -4.33
N ALA A 122 -3.83 8.22 -3.73
CA ALA A 122 -2.62 8.84 -4.25
C ALA A 122 -1.46 7.86 -4.40
N HIS A 123 -1.30 6.93 -3.46
CA HIS A 123 -0.24 5.91 -3.52
C HIS A 123 -0.43 4.96 -4.73
N GLU A 124 -1.67 4.53 -5.04
CA GLU A 124 -1.96 3.69 -6.21
C GLU A 124 -1.71 4.45 -7.51
N ARG A 125 -2.11 5.73 -7.59
CA ARG A 125 -1.84 6.58 -8.75
C ARG A 125 -0.33 6.75 -8.98
N ARG A 126 0.44 6.87 -7.91
CA ARG A 126 1.90 6.92 -7.97
C ARG A 126 2.50 5.63 -8.53
N VAL A 127 2.02 4.47 -8.08
CA VAL A 127 2.46 3.16 -8.61
C VAL A 127 2.26 3.10 -10.12
N ILE A 128 1.06 3.42 -10.62
CA ILE A 128 0.77 3.41 -12.06
C ILE A 128 1.66 4.38 -12.82
N HIS A 129 1.85 5.60 -12.31
CA HIS A 129 2.75 6.59 -12.90
C HIS A 129 4.18 6.06 -13.01
N MET A 130 4.72 5.45 -11.95
CA MET A 130 6.07 4.90 -11.93
C MET A 130 6.26 3.74 -12.91
N ILE A 131 5.25 2.88 -13.05
CA ILE A 131 5.26 1.76 -13.99
C ILE A 131 5.30 2.29 -15.44
N LEU A 132 4.43 3.24 -15.76
CA LEU A 132 4.30 3.76 -17.13
C LEU A 132 5.35 4.82 -17.48
N ARG A 133 6.07 5.37 -16.51
CA ARG A 133 7.15 6.33 -16.76
C ARG A 133 8.22 5.83 -17.74
N LYS A 134 8.44 4.51 -17.78
CA LYS A 134 9.41 3.87 -18.68
C LYS A 134 8.86 3.64 -20.10
N ASP A 135 7.55 3.72 -20.26
CA ASP A 135 6.91 3.52 -21.59
C ASP A 135 6.78 4.85 -22.32
N LYS A 136 7.68 5.06 -23.29
CA LYS A 136 7.72 6.30 -24.10
C LYS A 136 6.49 6.50 -25.00
N ARG A 137 5.65 5.49 -25.17
CA ARG A 137 4.44 5.53 -26.02
C ARG A 137 3.27 6.24 -25.34
N VAL A 138 3.34 6.44 -24.04
CA VAL A 138 2.28 7.08 -23.26
C VAL A 138 2.86 8.05 -22.23
N LYS A 139 2.04 8.99 -21.80
CA LYS A 139 2.26 9.78 -20.59
C LYS A 139 1.08 9.63 -19.65
N THR A 140 1.26 9.95 -18.38
CA THR A 140 0.21 9.84 -17.36
C THR A 140 0.04 11.16 -16.65
N GLU A 141 -1.21 11.54 -16.44
CA GLU A 141 -1.57 12.75 -15.69
C GLU A 141 -2.67 12.42 -14.68
N SER A 142 -2.64 13.07 -13.52
CA SER A 142 -3.61 12.84 -12.45
C SER A 142 -4.58 14.02 -12.37
N PHE A 143 -5.87 13.75 -12.67
CA PHE A 143 -6.95 14.74 -12.69
C PHE A 143 -8.01 14.46 -11.64
N GLY A 144 -8.72 15.52 -11.22
CA GLY A 144 -9.81 15.47 -10.25
C GLY A 144 -9.38 15.90 -8.85
N LYS A 145 -10.34 15.97 -7.94
CA LYS A 145 -10.14 16.38 -6.54
C LYS A 145 -10.63 15.29 -5.59
N GLY A 146 -10.03 15.19 -4.41
CA GLY A 146 -10.44 14.28 -3.35
C GLY A 146 -10.58 12.83 -3.83
N HIS A 147 -11.72 12.23 -3.52
CA HIS A 147 -12.04 10.84 -3.84
C HIS A 147 -12.29 10.57 -5.34
N GLU A 148 -12.58 11.62 -6.12
CA GLU A 148 -12.81 11.53 -7.56
C GLU A 148 -11.50 11.60 -8.38
N ARG A 149 -10.37 11.77 -7.72
CA ARG A 149 -9.10 11.93 -8.39
C ARG A 149 -8.61 10.61 -9.00
N ALA A 150 -8.37 10.65 -10.32
CA ALA A 150 -7.99 9.50 -11.13
C ALA A 150 -6.74 9.80 -11.94
N ILE A 151 -6.10 8.75 -12.45
CA ILE A 151 -5.03 8.87 -13.43
C ILE A 151 -5.59 8.72 -14.83
N THR A 152 -5.10 9.53 -15.76
CA THR A 152 -5.41 9.47 -17.18
C THR A 152 -4.15 9.10 -17.93
N ILE A 153 -4.24 8.11 -18.77
CA ILE A 153 -3.18 7.65 -19.68
C ILE A 153 -3.41 8.28 -21.03
N ILE A 154 -2.41 9.01 -21.51
CA ILE A 154 -2.47 9.81 -22.73
C ILE A 154 -1.47 9.19 -23.72
N PRO A 155 -1.89 8.73 -24.89
CA PRO A 155 -0.97 8.20 -25.88
C PRO A 155 -0.12 9.32 -26.49
N ASN A 156 1.18 9.07 -26.62
CA ASN A 156 2.09 9.94 -27.36
C ASN A 156 1.90 9.65 -28.86
N ILE A 157 0.91 10.27 -29.47
CA ILE A 157 0.72 10.21 -30.91
C ILE A 157 1.87 11.01 -31.50
N LYS A 158 2.80 10.36 -32.19
CA LYS A 158 3.69 11.08 -33.11
C LYS A 158 2.77 11.57 -34.23
N GLU A 159 2.64 12.86 -34.38
CA GLU A 159 2.10 13.41 -35.60
C GLU A 159 2.94 12.90 -36.79
N PRO A 160 2.29 12.49 -37.89
CA PRO A 160 2.98 11.93 -39.06
C PRO A 160 3.96 12.93 -39.66
#